data_fd10e0a684720ff3023e55e6696c1811
#
_entry.id   fd10e0a684720ff3023e55e6696c1811
#
_cell.length_a   1.000
_cell.length_b   1.000
_cell.length_c   1.000
_cell.angle_alpha   90.00
_cell.angle_beta   90.00
_cell.angle_gamma   90.00
#
_symmetry.space_group_name_H-M   'P 1'
#
loop_
_entity.id
_entity.type
_entity.pdbx_description
1 polymer ?
#
loop_
_entity_poly.entity_id
_entity_poly.type
_entity_poly.pdbx_seq_one_letter_code
_entity_poly.pdbx_strand_id
1 'polypeptide(L)'
;EESARFKKEAFDGERPHAIYFSKRVNRATDPGAGIPSHRDIVTDLDYEAELAVIIGREASHVREEDVKDYIFGYTIINDVSARTLQTRHKQWYFGKGLDGFLPMGPCITTVDELSYPPKVQVQSRVNGELRQDSNTELLIFDISHIVSELSQGMTLKPGTIIATGTPAGVGMGFNPPKFLVPGDVVECTI
;
A
#
# COMPACT_ATOMS: atom_id res chain seq x y z
N GLU A 1 0.45 -8.70 19.23
CA GLU A 1 0.17 -8.03 17.94
C GLU A 1 0.30 -6.51 17.99
N GLU A 2 -0.23 -5.83 19.04
CA GLU A 2 -0.13 -4.36 19.16
C GLU A 2 1.31 -3.86 19.35
N SER A 3 2.17 -4.60 20.07
CA SER A 3 3.55 -4.18 20.32
C SER A 3 4.45 -4.27 19.07
N ALA A 4 4.16 -5.18 18.16
CA ALA A 4 4.90 -5.30 16.89
C ALA A 4 4.56 -4.16 15.91
N ARG A 5 3.38 -3.56 16.03
CA ARG A 5 2.90 -2.47 15.14
C ARG A 5 3.68 -1.16 15.31
N PHE A 6 4.37 -0.97 16.41
CA PHE A 6 5.12 0.26 16.70
C PHE A 6 6.64 0.06 16.73
N LYS A 7 7.12 -1.17 16.49
CA LYS A 7 8.54 -1.47 16.45
C LYS A 7 9.06 -1.42 15.02
N LYS A 8 10.17 -0.76 14.81
CA LYS A 8 10.97 -0.80 13.56
C LYS A 8 11.74 -2.13 13.46
N GLU A 9 11.14 -3.23 13.86
CA GLU A 9 11.76 -4.55 13.90
C GLU A 9 11.11 -5.46 12.85
N ALA A 10 11.89 -6.34 12.28
CA ALA A 10 11.37 -7.36 11.37
C ALA A 10 10.34 -8.24 12.11
N PHE A 11 9.30 -8.63 11.39
CA PHE A 11 8.31 -9.57 11.91
C PHE A 11 8.98 -10.94 12.15
N ASP A 12 8.89 -11.44 13.37
CA ASP A 12 9.53 -12.70 13.80
C ASP A 12 8.56 -13.87 13.98
N GLY A 13 7.27 -13.63 13.74
CA GLY A 13 6.23 -14.68 13.81
C GLY A 13 6.21 -15.60 12.61
N GLU A 14 5.32 -16.62 12.64
CA GLU A 14 5.03 -17.42 11.46
C GLU A 14 4.56 -16.51 10.33
N ARG A 15 5.12 -16.72 9.15
CA ARG A 15 4.73 -16.00 7.93
C ARG A 15 3.62 -16.78 7.23
N PRO A 16 2.34 -16.47 7.51
CA PRO A 16 1.25 -17.08 6.76
C PRO A 16 1.35 -16.67 5.29
N HIS A 17 0.49 -17.21 4.46
CA HIS A 17 0.38 -16.75 3.06
C HIS A 17 0.05 -15.25 3.00
N ALA A 18 0.54 -14.56 1.97
CA ALA A 18 0.20 -13.17 1.73
C ALA A 18 -1.31 -13.02 1.49
N ILE A 19 -1.88 -11.93 2.00
CA ILE A 19 -3.30 -11.63 1.78
C ILE A 19 -3.39 -10.72 0.56
N TYR A 20 -3.98 -11.24 -0.51
CA TYR A 20 -4.19 -10.50 -1.75
C TYR A 20 -5.64 -10.06 -1.89
N PHE A 21 -5.84 -8.85 -2.35
CA PHE A 21 -7.15 -8.32 -2.69
C PHE A 21 -7.03 -7.35 -3.87
N SER A 22 -8.13 -7.12 -4.55
CA SER A 22 -8.20 -6.15 -5.64
C SER A 22 -8.77 -4.83 -5.13
N LYS A 23 -8.12 -3.73 -5.50
CA LYS A 23 -8.62 -2.38 -5.27
C LYS A 23 -9.27 -1.86 -6.54
N ARG A 24 -10.59 -1.53 -6.47
CA ARG A 24 -11.28 -0.91 -7.60
C ARG A 24 -10.84 0.56 -7.71
N VAL A 25 -10.45 0.96 -8.89
CA VAL A 25 -10.06 2.34 -9.17
C VAL A 25 -10.65 2.77 -10.51
N ASN A 26 -11.58 3.72 -10.48
CA ASN A 26 -12.06 4.37 -11.71
C ASN A 26 -11.01 5.36 -12.23
N ARG A 27 -10.43 6.15 -11.30
CA ARG A 27 -9.35 7.09 -11.53
C ARG A 27 -8.53 7.21 -10.25
N ALA A 28 -7.22 7.23 -10.36
CA ALA A 28 -6.34 7.59 -9.27
C ALA A 28 -6.57 9.07 -8.87
N THR A 29 -6.45 9.35 -7.59
CA THR A 29 -6.54 10.73 -7.08
C THR A 29 -5.18 11.40 -7.22
N ASP A 30 -5.16 12.56 -7.85
CA ASP A 30 -3.93 13.31 -8.08
C ASP A 30 -3.32 13.79 -6.74
N PRO A 31 -1.98 13.89 -6.63
CA PRO A 31 -1.34 14.50 -5.46
C PRO A 31 -1.87 15.90 -5.19
N GLY A 32 -2.20 16.19 -3.93
CA GLY A 32 -2.78 17.46 -3.50
C GLY A 32 -4.29 17.60 -3.74
N ALA A 33 -4.93 16.64 -4.40
CA ALA A 33 -6.39 16.64 -4.52
C ALA A 33 -7.08 16.12 -3.25
N GLY A 34 -8.33 16.53 -3.05
CA GLY A 34 -9.13 16.09 -1.91
C GLY A 34 -9.60 14.64 -2.06
N ILE A 35 -9.57 13.90 -0.96
CA ILE A 35 -10.15 12.56 -0.86
C ILE A 35 -11.58 12.68 -0.34
N PRO A 36 -12.60 12.17 -1.06
CA PRO A 36 -13.97 12.15 -0.55
C PRO A 36 -14.06 11.34 0.75
N SER A 37 -14.65 11.90 1.78
CA SER A 37 -14.75 11.23 3.09
C SER A 37 -15.87 10.22 3.19
N HIS A 38 -16.83 10.22 2.25
CA HIS A 38 -18.00 9.33 2.23
C HIS A 38 -18.71 9.21 3.59
N ARG A 39 -18.89 10.34 4.31
CA ARG A 39 -19.37 10.38 5.70
C ARG A 39 -20.76 9.80 5.93
N ASP A 40 -21.53 9.63 4.88
CA ASP A 40 -22.82 8.96 4.89
C ASP A 40 -22.71 7.45 5.15
N ILE A 41 -21.56 6.84 4.82
CA ILE A 41 -21.31 5.40 4.99
C ILE A 41 -19.99 5.06 5.68
N VAL A 42 -19.08 6.04 5.89
CA VAL A 42 -17.75 5.87 6.47
C VAL A 42 -17.58 6.73 7.71
N THR A 43 -17.25 6.11 8.83
CA THR A 43 -16.97 6.78 10.12
C THR A 43 -15.51 6.66 10.55
N ASP A 44 -14.73 5.82 9.88
CA ASP A 44 -13.41 5.35 10.28
C ASP A 44 -12.45 5.33 9.08
N LEU A 45 -12.34 6.49 8.43
CA LEU A 45 -11.43 6.70 7.31
C LEU A 45 -9.98 6.65 7.79
N ASP A 46 -9.16 5.86 7.10
CA ASP A 46 -7.78 5.62 7.49
C ASP A 46 -6.83 5.72 6.30
N TYR A 47 -5.56 5.94 6.58
CA TYR A 47 -4.47 6.10 5.61
C TYR A 47 -3.52 4.90 5.67
N GLU A 48 -2.89 4.59 4.55
CA GLU A 48 -1.86 3.56 4.41
C GLU A 48 -0.83 3.99 3.36
N ALA A 49 0.34 4.49 3.82
CA ALA A 49 1.44 4.79 2.91
C ALA A 49 2.10 3.50 2.43
N GLU A 50 2.21 3.34 1.11
CA GLU A 50 2.76 2.15 0.49
C GLU A 50 3.65 2.48 -0.70
N LEU A 51 4.72 1.68 -0.88
CA LEU A 51 5.39 1.58 -2.16
C LEU A 51 4.49 0.77 -3.11
N ALA A 52 4.29 1.27 -4.31
CA ALA A 52 3.63 0.53 -5.38
C ALA A 52 4.62 0.15 -6.47
N VAL A 53 4.53 -1.10 -6.93
CA VAL A 53 5.30 -1.65 -8.05
C VAL A 53 4.46 -1.59 -9.31
N ILE A 54 5.05 -1.14 -10.43
CA ILE A 54 4.39 -1.09 -11.73
C ILE A 54 5.04 -2.11 -12.64
N ILE A 55 4.25 -3.04 -13.17
CA ILE A 55 4.70 -4.05 -14.11
C ILE A 55 4.96 -3.41 -15.49
N GLY A 56 6.11 -3.67 -16.07
CA GLY A 56 6.54 -3.09 -17.35
C GLY A 56 6.37 -3.99 -18.56
N ARG A 57 6.35 -5.30 -18.36
CA ARG A 57 6.11 -6.28 -19.42
C ARG A 57 5.27 -7.43 -18.88
N GLU A 58 4.61 -8.15 -19.79
CA GLU A 58 3.76 -9.28 -19.43
C GLU A 58 4.52 -10.29 -18.58
N ALA A 59 4.02 -10.58 -17.38
CA ALA A 59 4.61 -11.48 -16.39
C ALA A 59 3.68 -12.67 -16.14
N SER A 60 4.15 -13.86 -16.45
CA SER A 60 3.47 -15.14 -16.22
C SER A 60 4.51 -16.18 -15.84
N HIS A 61 4.29 -16.91 -14.76
CA HIS A 61 5.21 -17.92 -14.22
C HIS A 61 6.64 -17.40 -14.00
N VAL A 62 6.76 -16.17 -13.49
CA VAL A 62 8.05 -15.52 -13.25
C VAL A 62 8.69 -16.08 -12.00
N ARG A 63 9.98 -16.42 -12.06
CA ARG A 63 10.77 -16.83 -10.90
C ARG A 63 11.19 -15.60 -10.09
N GLU A 64 11.36 -15.75 -8.79
CA GLU A 64 11.73 -14.62 -7.91
C GLU A 64 13.01 -13.89 -8.38
N GLU A 65 14.02 -14.64 -8.83
CA GLU A 65 15.29 -14.08 -9.32
C GLU A 65 15.15 -13.25 -10.60
N ASP A 66 14.09 -13.46 -11.39
CA ASP A 66 13.84 -12.80 -12.65
C ASP A 66 12.90 -11.59 -12.53
N VAL A 67 12.24 -11.40 -11.39
CA VAL A 67 11.19 -10.37 -11.19
C VAL A 67 11.66 -8.96 -11.56
N LYS A 68 12.90 -8.61 -11.24
CA LYS A 68 13.48 -7.30 -11.57
C LYS A 68 13.25 -6.93 -13.04
N ASP A 69 13.36 -7.89 -13.94
CA ASP A 69 13.26 -7.67 -15.38
C ASP A 69 11.84 -7.40 -15.87
N TYR A 70 10.84 -7.55 -15.02
CA TYR A 70 9.42 -7.34 -15.31
C TYR A 70 8.88 -6.03 -14.74
N ILE A 71 9.65 -5.35 -13.91
CA ILE A 71 9.25 -4.09 -13.27
C ILE A 71 9.59 -2.91 -14.19
N PHE A 72 8.61 -2.01 -14.39
CA PHE A 72 8.82 -0.72 -15.02
C PHE A 72 9.38 0.31 -14.03
N GLY A 73 8.83 0.36 -12.84
CA GLY A 73 9.19 1.33 -11.83
C GLY A 73 8.29 1.27 -10.61
N TYR A 74 8.38 2.32 -9.81
CA TYR A 74 7.75 2.46 -8.51
C TYR A 74 7.04 3.80 -8.40
N THR A 75 6.00 3.85 -7.56
CA THR A 75 5.33 5.09 -7.19
C THR A 75 4.85 5.02 -5.75
N ILE A 76 4.43 6.16 -5.21
CA ILE A 76 3.81 6.22 -3.88
C ILE A 76 2.31 6.09 -4.03
N ILE A 77 1.68 5.32 -3.17
CA ILE A 77 0.24 5.31 -3.02
C ILE A 77 -0.17 5.50 -1.55
N ASN A 78 -1.38 5.99 -1.39
CA ASN A 78 -2.10 5.94 -0.12
C ASN A 78 -3.27 4.96 -0.31
N ASP A 79 -3.17 3.76 0.25
CA ASP A 79 -4.26 2.77 0.19
C ASP A 79 -5.36 3.14 1.19
N VAL A 80 -6.09 4.20 0.88
CA VAL A 80 -7.15 4.73 1.74
C VAL A 80 -8.20 3.67 2.05
N SER A 81 -8.59 3.58 3.31
CA SER A 81 -9.38 2.48 3.86
C SER A 81 -10.53 2.97 4.71
N ALA A 82 -11.73 2.43 4.46
CA ALA A 82 -12.88 2.55 5.36
C ALA A 82 -12.95 1.28 6.21
N ARG A 83 -12.46 1.34 7.45
CA ARG A 83 -12.20 0.14 8.28
C ARG A 83 -13.43 -0.67 8.59
N THR A 84 -14.55 -0.02 8.97
CA THR A 84 -15.81 -0.73 9.22
C THR A 84 -16.31 -1.46 7.99
N LEU A 85 -16.25 -0.83 6.80
CA LEU A 85 -16.66 -1.47 5.55
C LEU A 85 -15.71 -2.61 5.16
N GLN A 86 -14.42 -2.45 5.40
CA GLN A 86 -13.39 -3.47 5.17
C GLN A 86 -13.68 -4.75 5.97
N THR A 87 -14.06 -4.61 7.24
CA THR A 87 -14.27 -5.76 8.15
C THR A 87 -15.68 -6.32 8.07
N ARG A 88 -16.70 -5.48 7.92
CA ARG A 88 -18.12 -5.85 7.89
C ARG A 88 -18.44 -6.94 6.87
N HIS A 89 -17.88 -6.81 5.66
CA HIS A 89 -18.16 -7.71 4.55
C HIS A 89 -17.17 -8.89 4.47
N LYS A 90 -16.22 -9.02 5.39
CA LYS A 90 -15.14 -10.03 5.43
C LYS A 90 -14.25 -10.04 4.17
N GLN A 91 -14.58 -9.27 3.15
CA GLN A 91 -13.81 -8.99 1.94
C GLN A 91 -13.44 -7.51 1.92
N TRP A 92 -12.19 -7.20 1.69
CA TRP A 92 -11.68 -5.83 1.82
C TRP A 92 -12.10 -4.90 0.67
N TYR A 93 -12.51 -5.49 -0.43
CA TYR A 93 -12.83 -4.80 -1.69
C TYR A 93 -13.68 -3.55 -1.50
N PHE A 94 -14.80 -3.63 -0.76
CA PHE A 94 -15.70 -2.49 -0.60
C PHE A 94 -15.08 -1.38 0.24
N GLY A 95 -14.40 -1.72 1.34
CA GLY A 95 -13.74 -0.73 2.21
C GLY A 95 -12.48 -0.09 1.59
N LYS A 96 -11.94 -0.69 0.54
CA LYS A 96 -10.73 -0.25 -0.17
C LYS A 96 -11.01 0.37 -1.55
N GLY A 97 -12.22 0.19 -2.10
CA GLY A 97 -12.57 0.53 -3.49
C GLY A 97 -13.54 1.69 -3.67
N LEU A 98 -13.74 2.55 -2.65
CA LEU A 98 -14.58 3.74 -2.79
C LEU A 98 -13.91 4.77 -3.70
N ASP A 99 -14.72 5.62 -4.33
CA ASP A 99 -14.21 6.65 -5.22
C ASP A 99 -13.24 7.59 -4.48
N GLY A 100 -12.11 7.88 -5.10
CA GLY A 100 -11.05 8.71 -4.52
C GLY A 100 -10.07 7.98 -3.58
N PHE A 101 -10.25 6.68 -3.34
CA PHE A 101 -9.47 5.91 -2.36
C PHE A 101 -8.10 5.43 -2.89
N LEU A 102 -7.60 6.00 -3.99
CA LEU A 102 -6.24 5.75 -4.46
C LEU A 102 -5.52 7.06 -4.83
N PRO A 103 -5.10 7.87 -3.86
CA PRO A 103 -4.05 8.87 -4.10
C PRO A 103 -2.78 8.18 -4.58
N MET A 104 -2.21 8.63 -5.71
CA MET A 104 -1.05 8.01 -6.34
C MET A 104 -0.17 9.06 -7.02
N GLY A 105 1.13 8.94 -6.86
CA GLY A 105 2.13 9.81 -7.47
C GLY A 105 3.15 10.35 -6.45
N PRO A 106 3.83 11.49 -6.71
CA PRO A 106 3.60 12.42 -7.84
C PRO A 106 4.21 11.97 -9.17
N CYS A 107 5.13 10.99 -9.14
CA CYS A 107 5.84 10.50 -10.32
C CYS A 107 6.01 8.98 -10.26
N ILE A 108 6.50 8.42 -11.35
CA ILE A 108 7.01 7.06 -11.42
C ILE A 108 8.53 7.17 -11.46
N THR A 109 9.20 6.51 -10.49
CA THR A 109 10.64 6.33 -10.50
C THR A 109 10.94 5.01 -11.22
N THR A 110 11.68 5.05 -12.30
CA THR A 110 11.99 3.86 -13.11
C THR A 110 12.98 2.93 -12.39
N VAL A 111 12.94 1.65 -12.71
CA VAL A 111 13.69 0.61 -11.98
C VAL A 111 15.21 0.81 -12.05
N ASP A 112 15.71 1.55 -13.02
CA ASP A 112 17.14 1.86 -13.18
C ASP A 112 17.63 2.98 -12.25
N GLU A 113 16.73 3.75 -11.66
CA GLU A 113 17.07 4.80 -10.68
C GLU A 113 17.23 4.29 -9.25
N LEU A 114 16.76 3.08 -8.96
CA LEU A 114 16.83 2.47 -7.63
C LEU A 114 17.54 1.12 -7.67
N SER A 115 18.25 0.79 -6.59
CA SER A 115 18.76 -0.58 -6.42
C SER A 115 17.60 -1.58 -6.30
N TYR A 116 17.80 -2.80 -6.76
CA TYR A 116 16.81 -3.87 -6.59
C TYR A 116 17.30 -4.94 -5.59
N PRO A 117 16.47 -5.35 -4.64
CA PRO A 117 15.18 -4.74 -4.26
C PRO A 117 15.38 -3.33 -3.71
N PRO A 118 14.40 -2.41 -3.90
CA PRO A 118 14.52 -1.05 -3.37
C PRO A 118 14.50 -1.06 -1.83
N LYS A 119 15.46 -0.36 -1.23
CA LYS A 119 15.58 -0.17 0.22
C LYS A 119 15.29 1.28 0.52
N VAL A 120 14.03 1.59 0.71
CA VAL A 120 13.56 2.97 0.85
C VAL A 120 12.70 3.13 2.11
N GLN A 121 12.80 4.31 2.71
CA GLN A 121 11.99 4.67 3.86
C GLN A 121 10.56 4.97 3.40
N VAL A 122 9.57 4.45 4.15
CA VAL A 122 8.13 4.69 3.92
C VAL A 122 7.58 5.41 5.13
N GLN A 123 7.08 6.63 4.93
CA GLN A 123 6.52 7.45 6.00
C GLN A 123 5.13 7.97 5.65
N SER A 124 4.31 8.18 6.69
CA SER A 124 3.13 9.03 6.59
C SER A 124 3.08 10.05 7.73
N ARG A 125 2.53 11.22 7.40
CA ARG A 125 2.20 12.27 8.37
C ARG A 125 0.74 12.65 8.22
N VAL A 126 0.10 12.95 9.34
CA VAL A 126 -1.24 13.54 9.35
C VAL A 126 -1.14 14.86 10.09
N ASN A 127 -1.46 15.96 9.37
CA ASN A 127 -1.31 17.34 9.90
C ASN A 127 0.10 17.61 10.47
N GLY A 128 1.14 17.07 9.80
CA GLY A 128 2.53 17.18 10.22
C GLY A 128 2.97 16.18 11.30
N GLU A 129 2.05 15.50 12.00
CA GLU A 129 2.40 14.45 12.97
C GLU A 129 2.84 13.17 12.25
N LEU A 130 4.06 12.71 12.54
CA LEU A 130 4.57 11.44 12.01
C LEU A 130 3.75 10.27 12.56
N ARG A 131 3.16 9.48 11.68
CA ARG A 131 2.30 8.34 12.01
C ARG A 131 2.92 7.00 11.62
N GLN A 132 3.43 6.88 10.42
CA GLN A 132 4.14 5.70 9.94
C GLN A 132 5.58 6.06 9.64
N ASP A 133 6.52 5.17 9.99
CA ASP A 133 7.94 5.33 9.73
C ASP A 133 8.61 3.95 9.71
N SER A 134 8.93 3.46 8.52
CA SER A 134 9.49 2.13 8.29
C SER A 134 10.37 2.10 7.05
N ASN A 135 10.83 0.91 6.66
CA ASN A 135 11.62 0.69 5.47
C ASN A 135 11.11 -0.54 4.71
N THR A 136 11.23 -0.53 3.40
CA THR A 136 10.82 -1.66 2.54
C THR A 136 11.62 -2.94 2.80
N GLU A 137 12.79 -2.88 3.44
CA GLU A 137 13.53 -4.06 3.91
C GLU A 137 12.76 -4.89 4.95
N LEU A 138 11.74 -4.29 5.59
CA LEU A 138 10.90 -4.94 6.60
C LEU A 138 9.60 -5.52 6.03
N LEU A 139 9.42 -5.53 4.71
CA LEU A 139 8.31 -6.22 4.08
C LEU A 139 8.30 -7.70 4.51
N ILE A 140 7.17 -8.20 4.98
CA ILE A 140 7.00 -9.61 5.36
C ILE A 140 7.20 -10.52 4.14
N PHE A 141 6.62 -10.11 3.02
CA PHE A 141 6.85 -10.70 1.70
C PHE A 141 7.49 -9.63 0.83
N ASP A 142 8.66 -9.90 0.30
CA ASP A 142 9.36 -8.94 -0.56
C ASP A 142 8.73 -8.86 -1.96
N ILE A 143 9.17 -7.88 -2.74
CA ILE A 143 8.63 -7.63 -4.08
C ILE A 143 8.83 -8.83 -5.00
N SER A 144 9.97 -9.54 -4.89
CA SER A 144 10.27 -10.72 -5.70
C SER A 144 9.26 -11.82 -5.44
N HIS A 145 8.99 -12.09 -4.15
CA HIS A 145 8.01 -13.09 -3.74
C HIS A 145 6.60 -12.73 -4.23
N ILE A 146 6.14 -11.50 -3.97
CA ILE A 146 4.78 -11.06 -4.34
C ILE A 146 4.54 -11.20 -5.85
N VAL A 147 5.44 -10.69 -6.68
CA VAL A 147 5.27 -10.72 -8.14
C VAL A 147 5.38 -12.16 -8.67
N SER A 148 6.34 -12.95 -8.14
CA SER A 148 6.48 -14.37 -8.50
C SER A 148 5.20 -15.12 -8.18
N GLU A 149 4.71 -15.06 -6.93
CA GLU A 149 3.53 -15.78 -6.46
C GLU A 149 2.28 -15.44 -7.28
N LEU A 150 1.99 -14.13 -7.45
CA LEU A 150 0.84 -13.68 -8.24
C LEU A 150 0.93 -14.16 -9.71
N SER A 151 2.13 -14.19 -10.28
CA SER A 151 2.32 -14.60 -11.68
C SER A 151 2.18 -16.09 -11.93
N GLN A 152 2.14 -16.94 -10.90
CA GLN A 152 1.98 -18.40 -11.08
C GLN A 152 0.60 -18.79 -11.61
N GLY A 153 -0.42 -18.02 -11.28
CA GLY A 153 -1.79 -18.29 -11.70
C GLY A 153 -2.48 -17.17 -12.45
N MET A 154 -1.87 -15.97 -12.47
CA MET A 154 -2.40 -14.79 -13.14
C MET A 154 -1.35 -14.21 -14.08
N THR A 155 -1.75 -13.80 -15.28
CA THR A 155 -0.87 -13.03 -16.16
C THR A 155 -0.93 -11.56 -15.76
N LEU A 156 0.15 -11.04 -15.22
CA LEU A 156 0.27 -9.62 -14.89
C LEU A 156 0.62 -8.83 -16.16
N LYS A 157 -0.28 -7.95 -16.57
CA LYS A 157 -0.10 -7.14 -17.79
C LYS A 157 0.78 -5.91 -17.51
N PRO A 158 1.46 -5.35 -18.52
CA PRO A 158 2.10 -4.05 -18.41
C PRO A 158 1.11 -2.99 -17.90
N GLY A 159 1.54 -2.19 -16.93
CA GLY A 159 0.68 -1.23 -16.23
C GLY A 159 -0.10 -1.79 -15.03
N THR A 160 -0.01 -3.09 -14.74
CA THR A 160 -0.52 -3.62 -13.46
C THR A 160 0.23 -2.95 -12.31
N ILE A 161 -0.52 -2.42 -11.33
CA ILE A 161 0.01 -1.78 -10.14
C ILE A 161 -0.19 -2.72 -8.95
N ILE A 162 0.87 -2.99 -8.21
CA ILE A 162 0.85 -3.85 -7.02
C ILE A 162 1.24 -3.00 -5.82
N ALA A 163 0.30 -2.78 -4.92
CA ALA A 163 0.52 -2.21 -3.59
C ALA A 163 1.23 -3.25 -2.72
N THR A 164 2.33 -2.87 -2.07
CA THR A 164 3.20 -3.85 -1.37
C THR A 164 2.87 -4.02 0.11
N GLY A 165 1.87 -3.29 0.59
CA GLY A 165 1.49 -3.29 1.99
C GLY A 165 2.06 -2.12 2.79
N THR A 166 1.35 -1.78 3.83
CA THR A 166 1.63 -0.60 4.66
C THR A 166 2.32 -0.98 5.96
N PRO A 167 3.25 -0.16 6.46
CA PRO A 167 3.86 -0.37 7.77
C PRO A 167 2.89 -0.05 8.92
N ALA A 168 3.29 -0.38 10.15
CA ALA A 168 2.62 0.01 11.36
C ALA A 168 2.44 1.53 11.48
N GLY A 169 1.41 1.97 12.22
CA GLY A 169 1.12 3.38 12.46
C GLY A 169 -0.11 3.92 11.72
N VAL A 170 -0.91 3.03 11.11
CA VAL A 170 -2.24 3.37 10.59
C VAL A 170 -3.18 3.82 11.72
N GLY A 171 -4.18 4.64 11.42
CA GLY A 171 -5.06 5.24 12.42
C GLY A 171 -5.77 4.23 13.32
N MET A 172 -6.21 3.10 12.77
CA MET A 172 -6.83 2.02 13.57
C MET A 172 -5.87 1.35 14.56
N GLY A 173 -4.57 1.50 14.40
CA GLY A 173 -3.56 0.90 15.27
C GLY A 173 -3.29 1.69 16.55
N PHE A 174 -3.82 2.87 16.71
CA PHE A 174 -3.68 3.68 17.92
C PHE A 174 -4.73 3.32 18.96
N ASN A 175 -4.45 3.63 20.23
CA ASN A 175 -5.40 3.49 21.33
C ASN A 175 -5.50 4.82 22.11
N PRO A 176 -6.61 5.61 21.98
CA PRO A 176 -7.74 5.34 21.07
C PRO A 176 -7.36 5.49 19.58
N PRO A 177 -8.15 4.91 18.63
CA PRO A 177 -7.90 5.05 17.20
C PRO A 177 -7.87 6.51 16.73
N LYS A 178 -7.00 6.81 15.76
CA LYS A 178 -6.83 8.16 15.20
C LYS A 178 -7.24 8.17 13.71
N PHE A 179 -8.53 8.05 13.46
CA PHE A 179 -9.07 8.11 12.10
C PHE A 179 -9.04 9.53 11.52
N LEU A 180 -9.05 9.61 10.20
CA LEU A 180 -9.08 10.87 9.48
C LEU A 180 -10.44 11.56 9.61
N VAL A 181 -10.39 12.88 9.74
CA VAL A 181 -11.58 13.73 9.75
C VAL A 181 -11.48 14.78 8.62
N PRO A 182 -12.59 15.40 8.18
CA PRO A 182 -12.56 16.44 7.19
C PRO A 182 -11.63 17.59 7.57
N GLY A 183 -10.77 17.97 6.65
CA GLY A 183 -9.75 19.01 6.85
C GLY A 183 -8.37 18.45 7.19
N ASP A 184 -8.25 17.15 7.49
CA ASP A 184 -6.95 16.53 7.68
C ASP A 184 -6.15 16.48 6.37
N VAL A 185 -4.85 16.69 6.50
CA VAL A 185 -3.88 16.56 5.42
C VAL A 185 -3.00 15.35 5.67
N VAL A 186 -2.97 14.44 4.71
CA VAL A 186 -2.13 13.24 4.74
C VAL A 186 -0.97 13.41 3.77
N GLU A 187 0.24 13.23 4.26
CA GLU A 187 1.47 13.22 3.47
C GLU A 187 2.08 11.81 3.51
N CYS A 188 2.22 11.20 2.34
CA CYS A 188 2.96 9.94 2.17
C CYS A 188 4.30 10.25 1.51
N THR A 189 5.38 9.79 2.11
CA THR A 189 6.75 10.06 1.66
C THR A 189 7.53 8.76 1.49
N ILE A 190 8.18 8.63 0.35
CA ILE A 190 9.16 7.58 0.07
C ILE A 190 10.38 8.20 -0.61
#